data_426658c96bb2f2ac315cc46223f59ebc
#
_entry.id   426658c96bb2f2ac315cc46223f59ebc
#
_cell.length_a   1.000
_cell.length_b   1.000
_cell.length_c   1.000
_cell.angle_alpha   90.00
_cell.angle_beta   90.00
_cell.angle_gamma   90.00
#
_symmetry.space_group_name_H-M   'P 1'
#
loop_
_entity.id
_entity.type
_entity.pdbx_description
1 polymer ?
#
loop_
_entity_poly.entity_id
_entity_poly.type
_entity_poly.pdbx_seq_one_letter_code
_entity_poly.pdbx_strand_id
1 'polypeptide(L)'
;MYEHLKKIRFVEVDSENLKQEIFKLRYDVYVSEFGFEKEEDHPSGFEEDIYDPYSIEIAAIERVDAFTERVIGTIRLILHSEFGFPIENAAPIQFIGPKPPSENIAEISRLTVSKDYRRRERDGLHGVESYIKVYEGGRLFFNEKGREDHLRLQPYIVIGLYKKMYQVSKRLGITHWYLITEKKLWYTLKRFNFIFHQIGKPVHYHGKRIPYLGIVDEIEQNLMEKQMGFYQDFLVGLDNQYWPEKLRERKNHV
;
A
#
# COMPACT_ATOMS: atom_id res chain seq x y z
N MET A 1 15.87 -18.64 4.79
CA MET A 1 15.14 -17.41 5.14
C MET A 1 15.21 -16.37 4.01
N TYR A 2 16.39 -15.94 3.57
CA TYR A 2 16.52 -14.98 2.46
C TYR A 2 16.03 -15.50 1.10
N GLU A 3 15.98 -16.80 0.89
CA GLU A 3 15.52 -17.38 -0.37
C GLU A 3 14.02 -17.18 -0.62
N HIS A 4 13.17 -17.19 0.42
CA HIS A 4 11.74 -16.92 0.26
C HIS A 4 11.47 -15.47 -0.12
N LEU A 5 12.21 -14.50 0.44
CA LEU A 5 12.05 -13.08 0.09
C LEU A 5 12.48 -12.80 -1.36
N LYS A 6 13.49 -13.51 -1.87
CA LYS A 6 13.92 -13.43 -3.27
C LYS A 6 12.89 -13.95 -4.27
N LYS A 7 11.89 -14.68 -3.79
CA LYS A 7 10.80 -15.21 -4.62
C LYS A 7 9.63 -14.26 -4.77
N ILE A 8 9.59 -13.14 -4.01
CA ILE A 8 8.50 -12.17 -4.06
C ILE A 8 8.94 -10.96 -4.86
N ARG A 9 8.16 -10.62 -5.88
CA ARG A 9 8.32 -9.41 -6.70
C ARG A 9 7.09 -8.52 -6.60
N PHE A 10 7.29 -7.22 -6.76
CA PHE A 10 6.24 -6.21 -6.71
C PHE A 10 6.14 -5.54 -8.07
N VAL A 11 4.97 -5.60 -8.69
CA VAL A 11 4.77 -5.15 -10.07
C VAL A 11 3.51 -4.32 -10.22
N GLU A 12 3.51 -3.44 -11.20
CA GLU A 12 2.28 -2.91 -11.78
C GLU A 12 1.68 -3.99 -12.66
N VAL A 13 0.38 -4.11 -12.61
CA VAL A 13 -0.34 -5.16 -13.33
C VAL A 13 -0.76 -4.62 -14.68
N ASP A 14 -0.28 -5.28 -15.73
CA ASP A 14 -0.50 -4.93 -17.14
C ASP A 14 -1.24 -6.01 -17.93
N SER A 15 -1.42 -7.21 -17.35
CA SER A 15 -2.06 -8.33 -18.00
C SER A 15 -3.42 -8.66 -17.39
N GLU A 16 -4.35 -9.08 -18.25
CA GLU A 16 -5.71 -9.45 -17.84
C GLU A 16 -5.71 -10.64 -16.86
N ASN A 17 -4.83 -11.62 -17.08
CA ASN A 17 -4.71 -12.76 -16.17
C ASN A 17 -4.35 -12.34 -14.75
N LEU A 18 -3.38 -11.42 -14.60
CA LEU A 18 -3.00 -10.92 -13.27
C LEU A 18 -4.10 -10.09 -12.65
N LYS A 19 -4.87 -9.33 -13.43
CA LYS A 19 -6.05 -8.61 -12.92
C LYS A 19 -7.08 -9.55 -12.35
N GLN A 20 -7.39 -10.64 -13.06
CA GLN A 20 -8.32 -11.67 -12.59
C GLN A 20 -7.83 -12.32 -11.30
N GLU A 21 -6.53 -12.62 -11.17
CA GLU A 21 -5.97 -13.13 -9.91
C GLU A 21 -6.11 -12.12 -8.76
N ILE A 22 -5.92 -10.83 -9.03
CA ILE A 22 -6.15 -9.76 -8.05
C ILE A 22 -7.62 -9.71 -7.63
N PHE A 23 -8.55 -9.68 -8.59
CA PHE A 23 -9.97 -9.61 -8.29
C PHE A 23 -10.45 -10.85 -7.53
N LYS A 24 -9.87 -12.02 -7.81
CA LYS A 24 -10.11 -13.24 -7.05
C LYS A 24 -9.58 -13.13 -5.63
N LEU A 25 -8.35 -12.65 -5.43
CA LEU A 25 -7.78 -12.43 -4.10
C LEU A 25 -8.60 -11.40 -3.29
N ARG A 26 -9.07 -10.33 -3.95
CA ARG A 26 -9.93 -9.33 -3.33
C ARG A 26 -11.26 -9.96 -2.91
N TYR A 27 -11.89 -10.77 -3.77
CA TYR A 27 -13.11 -11.50 -3.45
C TYR A 27 -12.92 -12.42 -2.24
N ASP A 28 -11.86 -13.24 -2.24
CA ASP A 28 -11.57 -14.16 -1.14
C ASP A 28 -11.44 -13.42 0.20
N VAL A 29 -10.88 -12.21 0.20
CA VAL A 29 -10.66 -11.42 1.41
C VAL A 29 -11.86 -10.54 1.76
N TYR A 30 -12.39 -9.72 0.84
CA TYR A 30 -13.44 -8.74 1.15
C TYR A 30 -14.83 -9.36 1.23
N VAL A 31 -15.12 -10.35 0.39
CA VAL A 31 -16.42 -11.03 0.38
C VAL A 31 -16.41 -12.22 1.33
N SER A 32 -15.54 -13.23 1.04
CA SER A 32 -15.63 -14.52 1.73
C SER A 32 -15.09 -14.48 3.16
N GLU A 33 -14.01 -13.71 3.46
CA GLU A 33 -13.39 -13.72 4.78
C GLU A 33 -13.93 -12.65 5.72
N PHE A 34 -14.00 -11.39 5.26
CA PHE A 34 -14.41 -10.27 6.11
C PHE A 34 -15.88 -9.89 5.97
N GLY A 35 -16.58 -10.32 4.92
CA GLY A 35 -17.97 -9.96 4.66
C GLY A 35 -18.16 -8.43 4.51
N PHE A 36 -17.18 -7.72 3.98
CA PHE A 36 -17.28 -6.29 3.73
C PHE A 36 -18.13 -5.99 2.50
N GLU A 37 -18.08 -6.86 1.51
CA GLU A 37 -18.89 -6.84 0.30
C GLU A 37 -19.84 -8.04 0.30
N LYS A 38 -20.98 -7.93 -0.36
CA LYS A 38 -21.96 -9.00 -0.44
C LYS A 38 -21.64 -9.94 -1.61
N GLU A 39 -21.79 -11.24 -1.39
CA GLU A 39 -21.60 -12.24 -2.44
C GLU A 39 -22.54 -12.02 -3.64
N GLU A 40 -23.76 -11.55 -3.37
CA GLU A 40 -24.78 -11.26 -4.39
C GLU A 40 -24.34 -10.17 -5.39
N ASP A 41 -23.48 -9.24 -4.94
CA ASP A 41 -22.96 -8.15 -5.76
C ASP A 41 -21.79 -8.60 -6.65
N HIS A 42 -21.23 -9.80 -6.39
CA HIS A 42 -20.06 -10.36 -7.09
C HIS A 42 -20.28 -11.80 -7.59
N PRO A 43 -21.33 -12.04 -8.43
CA PRO A 43 -21.69 -13.39 -8.87
C PRO A 43 -20.63 -14.09 -9.73
N SER A 44 -19.68 -13.31 -10.28
CA SER A 44 -18.53 -13.83 -11.04
C SER A 44 -17.47 -14.50 -10.14
N GLY A 45 -17.53 -14.30 -8.82
CA GLY A 45 -16.47 -14.68 -7.90
C GLY A 45 -15.24 -13.77 -7.95
N PHE A 46 -15.37 -12.60 -8.58
CA PHE A 46 -14.37 -11.52 -8.61
C PHE A 46 -14.93 -10.28 -7.89
N GLU A 47 -14.12 -9.64 -7.06
CA GLU A 47 -14.46 -8.36 -6.47
C GLU A 47 -13.85 -7.25 -7.33
N GLU A 48 -14.71 -6.56 -8.05
CA GLU A 48 -14.40 -5.43 -8.92
C GLU A 48 -15.47 -4.34 -8.78
N ASP A 49 -15.10 -3.10 -9.07
CA ASP A 49 -15.98 -1.96 -8.99
C ASP A 49 -15.78 -0.97 -10.15
N ILE A 50 -16.59 0.08 -10.21
CA ILE A 50 -16.57 1.10 -11.28
C ILE A 50 -15.25 1.88 -11.35
N TYR A 51 -14.41 1.81 -10.33
CA TYR A 51 -13.13 2.53 -10.28
C TYR A 51 -11.97 1.71 -10.83
N ASP A 52 -12.11 0.39 -10.99
CA ASP A 52 -11.03 -0.47 -11.48
C ASP A 52 -10.50 -0.07 -12.87
N PRO A 53 -11.34 0.36 -13.83
CA PRO A 53 -10.87 0.87 -15.13
C PRO A 53 -10.00 2.13 -15.04
N TYR A 54 -10.11 2.88 -13.94
CA TYR A 54 -9.37 4.13 -13.69
C TYR A 54 -8.25 3.96 -12.66
N SER A 55 -7.82 2.74 -12.44
CA SER A 55 -6.89 2.41 -11.36
C SER A 55 -5.61 1.77 -11.87
N ILE A 56 -4.55 1.97 -11.10
CA ILE A 56 -3.32 1.19 -11.24
C ILE A 56 -3.34 0.09 -10.17
N GLU A 57 -3.42 -1.16 -10.62
CA GLU A 57 -3.29 -2.32 -9.75
C GLU A 57 -1.81 -2.65 -9.55
N ILE A 58 -1.44 -2.91 -8.31
CA ILE A 58 -0.09 -3.29 -7.91
C ILE A 58 -0.18 -4.60 -7.16
N ALA A 59 0.60 -5.59 -7.60
CA ALA A 59 0.62 -6.92 -7.04
C ALA A 59 1.95 -7.28 -6.39
N ALA A 60 1.86 -8.00 -5.29
CA ALA A 60 2.93 -8.83 -4.76
C ALA A 60 2.75 -10.25 -5.30
N ILE A 61 3.73 -10.74 -6.05
CA ILE A 61 3.70 -12.04 -6.73
C ILE A 61 4.79 -12.91 -6.14
N GLU A 62 4.41 -14.10 -5.70
CA GLU A 62 5.36 -15.12 -5.26
C GLU A 62 5.61 -16.14 -6.36
N ARG A 63 6.88 -16.46 -6.60
CA ARG A 63 7.26 -17.62 -7.40
C ARG A 63 7.23 -18.85 -6.52
N VAL A 64 6.26 -19.73 -6.74
CA VAL A 64 6.07 -20.99 -6.01
C VAL A 64 7.12 -22.00 -6.45
N ASP A 65 7.26 -22.16 -7.78
CA ASP A 65 8.26 -23.04 -8.41
C ASP A 65 8.79 -22.43 -9.73
N ALA A 66 9.41 -23.24 -10.59
CA ALA A 66 9.99 -22.76 -11.85
C ALA A 66 8.94 -22.28 -12.86
N PHE A 67 7.69 -22.73 -12.75
CA PHE A 67 6.61 -22.51 -13.72
C PHE A 67 5.37 -21.85 -13.13
N THR A 68 5.28 -21.75 -11.80
CA THR A 68 4.08 -21.32 -11.09
C THR A 68 4.37 -20.04 -10.31
N GLU A 69 3.60 -19.01 -10.58
CA GLU A 69 3.54 -17.78 -9.81
C GLU A 69 2.12 -17.59 -9.26
N ARG A 70 1.96 -16.90 -8.15
CA ARG A 70 0.64 -16.55 -7.58
C ARG A 70 0.64 -15.15 -6.99
N VAL A 71 -0.48 -14.46 -7.09
CA VAL A 71 -0.70 -13.19 -6.39
C VAL A 71 -0.94 -13.47 -4.91
N ILE A 72 -0.12 -12.83 -4.06
CA ILE A 72 -0.17 -12.99 -2.59
C ILE A 72 -0.57 -11.72 -1.85
N GLY A 73 -0.63 -10.60 -2.57
CA GLY A 73 -1.11 -9.33 -2.05
C GLY A 73 -1.30 -8.32 -3.15
N THR A 74 -2.14 -7.33 -2.91
CA THR A 74 -2.42 -6.23 -3.83
C THR A 74 -2.65 -4.93 -3.09
N ILE A 75 -2.48 -3.82 -3.80
CA ILE A 75 -2.92 -2.47 -3.45
C ILE A 75 -3.34 -1.76 -4.71
N ARG A 76 -4.43 -1.02 -4.65
CA ARG A 76 -4.99 -0.26 -5.76
C ARG A 76 -4.77 1.24 -5.57
N LEU A 77 -4.32 1.91 -6.61
CA LEU A 77 -4.19 3.35 -6.70
C LEU A 77 -5.21 3.88 -7.70
N ILE A 78 -6.32 4.44 -7.21
CA ILE A 78 -7.39 5.01 -8.02
C ILE A 78 -6.96 6.40 -8.48
N LEU A 79 -6.99 6.63 -9.79
CA LEU A 79 -6.70 7.93 -10.41
C LEU A 79 -7.99 8.73 -10.61
N HIS A 80 -7.86 10.02 -10.86
CA HIS A 80 -9.00 10.88 -11.15
C HIS A 80 -9.79 10.40 -12.39
N SER A 81 -11.10 10.39 -12.27
CA SER A 81 -12.05 10.05 -13.32
C SER A 81 -13.32 10.90 -13.22
N GLU A 82 -14.23 10.73 -14.16
CA GLU A 82 -15.56 11.36 -14.12
C GLU A 82 -16.40 10.96 -12.90
N PHE A 83 -16.09 9.82 -12.27
CA PHE A 83 -16.75 9.34 -11.04
C PHE A 83 -16.17 9.96 -9.76
N GLY A 84 -15.12 10.80 -9.87
CA GLY A 84 -14.38 11.31 -8.72
C GLY A 84 -13.64 10.20 -7.96
N PHE A 85 -13.55 10.34 -6.65
CA PHE A 85 -12.91 9.37 -5.77
C PHE A 85 -13.91 8.73 -4.80
N PRO A 86 -13.77 7.42 -4.49
CA PRO A 86 -14.64 6.74 -3.51
C PRO A 86 -14.78 7.48 -2.18
N ILE A 87 -13.69 8.02 -1.65
CA ILE A 87 -13.66 8.76 -0.38
C ILE A 87 -14.55 10.00 -0.41
N GLU A 88 -14.66 10.70 -1.55
CA GLU A 88 -15.50 11.90 -1.72
C GLU A 88 -16.99 11.54 -1.67
N ASN A 89 -17.35 10.33 -2.11
CA ASN A 89 -18.72 9.81 -2.01
C ASN A 89 -19.03 9.24 -0.61
N ALA A 90 -18.00 8.72 0.08
CA ALA A 90 -18.15 8.08 1.39
C ALA A 90 -18.23 9.08 2.55
N ALA A 91 -17.58 10.25 2.44
CA ALA A 91 -17.47 11.20 3.55
C ALA A 91 -17.38 12.66 3.08
N PRO A 92 -17.99 13.62 3.79
CA PRO A 92 -17.71 15.03 3.60
C PRO A 92 -16.24 15.34 3.90
N ILE A 93 -15.53 15.87 2.90
CA ILE A 93 -14.11 16.20 2.97
C ILE A 93 -13.92 17.70 3.19
N GLN A 94 -13.01 18.06 4.09
CA GLN A 94 -12.60 19.44 4.34
C GLN A 94 -11.08 19.54 4.18
N PHE A 95 -10.64 20.28 3.17
CA PHE A 95 -9.20 20.51 2.96
C PHE A 95 -8.65 21.52 3.98
N ILE A 96 -7.42 21.29 4.39
CA ILE A 96 -6.60 22.28 5.08
C ILE A 96 -5.83 23.02 3.97
N GLY A 97 -6.33 24.18 3.53
CA GLY A 97 -5.79 24.91 2.41
C GLY A 97 -6.53 24.66 1.08
N PRO A 98 -5.99 25.12 -0.06
CA PRO A 98 -6.61 24.91 -1.37
C PRO A 98 -6.61 23.41 -1.74
N LYS A 99 -7.71 22.96 -2.36
CA LYS A 99 -7.77 21.61 -2.93
C LYS A 99 -6.72 21.50 -4.05
N PRO A 100 -5.84 20.48 -4.03
CA PRO A 100 -4.92 20.25 -5.14
C PRO A 100 -5.69 19.87 -6.41
N PRO A 101 -5.09 20.06 -7.61
CA PRO A 101 -5.67 19.58 -8.85
C PRO A 101 -5.98 18.09 -8.78
N SER A 102 -7.14 17.66 -9.26
CA SER A 102 -7.60 16.29 -9.10
C SER A 102 -6.70 15.27 -9.80
N GLU A 103 -6.04 15.66 -10.88
CA GLU A 103 -5.05 14.85 -11.61
C GLU A 103 -3.77 14.59 -10.80
N ASN A 104 -3.51 15.37 -9.76
CA ASN A 104 -2.38 15.17 -8.85
C ASN A 104 -2.77 14.41 -7.57
N ILE A 105 -4.01 13.95 -7.49
CA ILE A 105 -4.52 13.15 -6.38
C ILE A 105 -4.71 11.70 -6.84
N ALA A 106 -4.42 10.74 -5.96
CA ALA A 106 -4.84 9.37 -6.12
C ALA A 106 -5.38 8.81 -4.81
N GLU A 107 -6.36 7.89 -4.87
CA GLU A 107 -6.88 7.24 -3.67
C GLU A 107 -6.26 5.85 -3.50
N ILE A 108 -5.66 5.63 -2.33
CA ILE A 108 -5.13 4.32 -1.92
C ILE A 108 -6.29 3.47 -1.43
N SER A 109 -6.48 2.31 -2.06
CA SER A 109 -7.56 1.39 -1.71
C SER A 109 -7.15 -0.08 -1.88
N ARG A 110 -8.01 -0.98 -1.47
CA ARG A 110 -7.92 -2.44 -1.68
C ARG A 110 -6.57 -3.04 -1.29
N LEU A 111 -5.94 -2.51 -0.21
CA LEU A 111 -4.76 -3.18 0.36
C LEU A 111 -5.17 -4.54 0.92
N THR A 112 -4.69 -5.58 0.29
CA THR A 112 -5.06 -6.96 0.57
C THR A 112 -3.82 -7.83 0.60
N VAL A 113 -3.75 -8.76 1.55
CA VAL A 113 -2.71 -9.80 1.62
C VAL A 113 -3.42 -11.13 1.83
N SER A 114 -3.04 -12.17 1.10
CA SER A 114 -3.60 -13.51 1.24
C SER A 114 -3.52 -14.00 2.69
N LYS A 115 -4.55 -14.72 3.14
CA LYS A 115 -4.62 -15.29 4.49
C LYS A 115 -3.43 -16.17 4.86
N ASP A 116 -2.82 -16.81 3.86
CA ASP A 116 -1.65 -17.68 4.07
C ASP A 116 -0.43 -16.92 4.62
N TYR A 117 -0.37 -15.61 4.37
CA TYR A 117 0.70 -14.71 4.81
C TYR A 117 0.31 -13.81 5.97
N ARG A 118 -0.98 -13.76 6.34
CA ARG A 118 -1.49 -13.06 7.52
C ARG A 118 -1.41 -13.97 8.72
N ARG A 119 -1.02 -13.43 9.88
CA ARG A 119 -1.02 -14.18 11.12
C ARG A 119 -2.45 -14.49 11.60
N ARG A 120 -2.54 -15.52 12.48
CA ARG A 120 -3.77 -15.93 13.14
C ARG A 120 -4.51 -14.74 13.78
N GLU A 121 -5.81 -14.85 13.97
CA GLU A 121 -6.80 -13.88 14.47
C GLU A 121 -6.33 -12.86 15.52
N ARG A 122 -5.32 -13.19 16.34
CA ARG A 122 -4.77 -12.30 17.40
C ARG A 122 -3.74 -11.28 16.92
N ASP A 123 -3.21 -11.40 15.72
CA ASP A 123 -2.10 -10.56 15.27
C ASP A 123 -2.54 -9.28 14.51
N GLY A 124 -3.83 -9.16 14.20
CA GLY A 124 -4.43 -8.03 13.49
C GLY A 124 -3.80 -7.79 12.10
N LEU A 125 -4.47 -6.99 11.29
CA LEU A 125 -4.03 -6.56 9.93
C LEU A 125 -2.64 -5.88 9.92
N HIS A 126 -1.99 -5.70 11.08
CA HIS A 126 -0.98 -4.68 11.33
C HIS A 126 0.37 -5.24 11.78
N GLY A 127 0.73 -6.46 11.39
CA GLY A 127 2.05 -7.08 11.68
C GLY A 127 3.29 -6.22 11.36
N VAL A 128 3.07 -4.98 10.95
CA VAL A 128 4.05 -3.96 10.59
C VAL A 128 4.91 -3.52 11.80
N GLU A 129 4.42 -3.67 13.04
CA GLU A 129 5.18 -3.30 14.25
C GLU A 129 6.49 -4.06 14.41
N SER A 130 6.54 -5.28 13.90
CA SER A 130 7.77 -6.09 13.92
C SER A 130 8.82 -5.59 12.92
N TYR A 131 8.39 -4.94 11.85
CA TYR A 131 9.27 -4.42 10.81
C TYR A 131 10.04 -3.18 11.27
N ILE A 132 9.42 -2.31 12.09
CA ILE A 132 10.07 -1.12 12.63
C ILE A 132 11.30 -1.47 13.47
N LYS A 133 11.19 -2.49 14.34
CA LYS A 133 12.31 -2.96 15.17
C LYS A 133 13.49 -3.48 14.34
N VAL A 134 13.23 -3.89 13.11
CA VAL A 134 14.22 -4.38 12.16
C VAL A 134 14.98 -3.22 11.49
N TYR A 135 14.31 -2.06 11.30
CA TYR A 135 14.90 -0.90 10.63
C TYR A 135 15.61 0.09 11.57
N GLU A 136 15.32 0.09 12.86
CA GLU A 136 15.96 1.00 13.82
C GLU A 136 17.49 0.84 13.91
N GLY A 137 18.06 -0.22 13.32
CA GLY A 137 19.51 -0.49 13.28
C GLY A 137 20.16 -0.44 11.89
N GLY A 138 19.45 -0.02 10.82
CA GLY A 138 20.02 0.05 9.46
C GLY A 138 20.37 -1.30 8.83
N ARG A 139 19.97 -2.40 9.43
CA ARG A 139 20.08 -3.77 8.92
C ARG A 139 18.79 -4.52 9.21
N LEU A 140 18.36 -5.36 8.24
CA LEU A 140 17.34 -6.38 8.47
C LEU A 140 17.87 -7.39 9.51
N PHE A 141 17.67 -7.13 10.80
CA PHE A 141 17.98 -8.09 11.86
C PHE A 141 16.85 -9.12 11.95
N PHE A 142 17.07 -10.24 11.31
CA PHE A 142 16.37 -11.46 11.64
C PHE A 142 17.05 -12.05 12.88
N ASN A 143 16.29 -12.16 13.97
CA ASN A 143 16.78 -12.71 15.22
C ASN A 143 17.26 -14.16 15.01
N GLU A 144 18.57 -14.42 15.08
CA GLU A 144 19.20 -15.72 14.85
C GLU A 144 18.90 -16.77 15.93
N LYS A 145 18.06 -16.47 16.92
CA LYS A 145 17.66 -17.47 17.92
C LYS A 145 16.60 -18.39 17.34
N GLY A 146 17.10 -19.51 16.82
CA GLY A 146 16.43 -20.68 16.27
C GLY A 146 15.17 -21.14 16.99
N ARG A 147 14.04 -20.58 16.59
CA ARG A 147 12.74 -21.20 16.51
C ARG A 147 12.23 -20.93 15.10
N GLU A 148 11.65 -21.94 14.48
CA GLU A 148 10.89 -21.87 13.24
C GLU A 148 9.66 -20.94 13.42
N ASP A 149 9.90 -19.67 13.79
CA ASP A 149 8.92 -18.62 13.63
C ASP A 149 8.83 -18.41 12.13
N HIS A 150 7.79 -18.97 11.52
CA HIS A 150 7.38 -18.64 10.17
C HIS A 150 7.49 -17.13 10.04
N LEU A 151 8.46 -16.70 9.25
CA LEU A 151 8.74 -15.29 8.99
C LEU A 151 7.45 -14.56 8.76
N ARG A 152 7.28 -13.45 9.46
CA ARG A 152 6.19 -12.52 9.25
C ARG A 152 6.35 -11.87 7.89
N LEU A 153 5.94 -12.57 6.83
CA LEU A 153 6.04 -12.06 5.47
C LEU A 153 5.04 -10.92 5.19
N GLN A 154 3.94 -10.88 5.94
CA GLN A 154 2.93 -9.82 5.77
C GLN A 154 3.50 -8.40 5.82
N PRO A 155 4.33 -8.00 6.81
CA PRO A 155 4.92 -6.66 6.82
C PRO A 155 5.82 -6.40 5.61
N TYR A 156 6.57 -7.40 5.17
CA TYR A 156 7.40 -7.29 3.98
C TYR A 156 6.55 -7.07 2.72
N ILE A 157 5.46 -7.83 2.57
CA ILE A 157 4.52 -7.70 1.46
C ILE A 157 3.90 -6.30 1.46
N VAL A 158 3.39 -5.85 2.60
CA VAL A 158 2.75 -4.52 2.73
C VAL A 158 3.72 -3.39 2.41
N ILE A 159 4.95 -3.43 2.94
CA ILE A 159 5.95 -2.40 2.67
C ILE A 159 6.39 -2.42 1.20
N GLY A 160 6.55 -3.60 0.61
CA GLY A 160 6.87 -3.71 -0.81
C GLY A 160 5.77 -3.16 -1.73
N LEU A 161 4.49 -3.39 -1.38
CA LEU A 161 3.36 -2.79 -2.07
C LEU A 161 3.37 -1.26 -1.94
N TYR A 162 3.59 -0.70 -0.73
CA TYR A 162 3.70 0.74 -0.53
C TYR A 162 4.88 1.35 -1.29
N LYS A 163 6.03 0.68 -1.28
CA LYS A 163 7.19 1.10 -2.08
C LYS A 163 6.83 1.22 -3.55
N LYS A 164 6.21 0.18 -4.12
CA LYS A 164 5.84 0.17 -5.54
C LYS A 164 4.79 1.24 -5.84
N MET A 165 3.78 1.39 -4.98
CA MET A 165 2.76 2.44 -5.06
C MET A 165 3.38 3.85 -5.06
N TYR A 166 4.34 4.10 -4.14
CA TYR A 166 5.09 5.36 -4.11
C TYR A 166 5.81 5.63 -5.43
N GLN A 167 6.52 4.63 -5.96
CA GLN A 167 7.25 4.76 -7.24
C GLN A 167 6.31 5.07 -8.41
N VAL A 168 5.15 4.41 -8.46
CA VAL A 168 4.09 4.70 -9.44
C VAL A 168 3.60 6.13 -9.31
N SER A 169 3.29 6.55 -8.08
CA SER A 169 2.82 7.91 -7.79
C SER A 169 3.82 8.97 -8.26
N LYS A 170 5.11 8.78 -7.98
CA LYS A 170 6.16 9.73 -8.44
C LYS A 170 6.23 9.82 -9.95
N ARG A 171 6.11 8.70 -10.68
CA ARG A 171 6.14 8.69 -12.16
C ARG A 171 4.91 9.36 -12.78
N LEU A 172 3.75 9.26 -12.12
CA LEU A 172 2.49 9.85 -12.57
C LEU A 172 2.29 11.30 -12.11
N GLY A 173 3.22 11.87 -11.35
CA GLY A 173 3.09 13.23 -10.82
C GLY A 173 2.03 13.36 -9.73
N ILE A 174 1.68 12.25 -9.05
CA ILE A 174 0.76 12.27 -7.91
C ILE A 174 1.48 12.90 -6.71
N THR A 175 0.90 13.94 -6.18
CA THR A 175 1.43 14.71 -5.04
C THR A 175 0.63 14.50 -3.76
N HIS A 176 -0.57 13.96 -3.88
CA HIS A 176 -1.48 13.77 -2.75
C HIS A 176 -2.13 12.39 -2.79
N TRP A 177 -2.25 11.77 -1.62
CA TRP A 177 -2.94 10.50 -1.45
C TRP A 177 -4.17 10.65 -0.58
N TYR A 178 -5.31 10.28 -1.11
CA TYR A 178 -6.49 10.00 -0.31
C TYR A 178 -6.39 8.63 0.33
N LEU A 179 -6.89 8.51 1.55
CA LEU A 179 -6.98 7.25 2.28
C LEU A 179 -8.17 7.29 3.22
N ILE A 180 -9.12 6.36 3.07
CA ILE A 180 -10.18 6.16 4.06
C ILE A 180 -9.91 4.86 4.83
N THR A 181 -9.66 4.97 6.14
CA THR A 181 -9.21 3.81 6.90
C THR A 181 -9.56 3.86 8.39
N GLU A 182 -9.28 2.76 9.09
CA GLU A 182 -9.39 2.68 10.53
C GLU A 182 -8.29 3.50 11.22
N LYS A 183 -8.64 4.06 12.38
CA LYS A 183 -7.69 4.79 13.22
C LYS A 183 -6.45 3.94 13.58
N LYS A 184 -6.61 2.61 13.68
CA LYS A 184 -5.52 1.70 13.98
C LYS A 184 -4.46 1.65 12.86
N LEU A 185 -4.89 1.55 11.59
CA LEU A 185 -3.95 1.59 10.46
C LEU A 185 -3.26 2.96 10.36
N TRP A 186 -4.01 4.06 10.58
CA TRP A 186 -3.42 5.40 10.61
C TRP A 186 -2.31 5.52 11.66
N TYR A 187 -2.52 5.01 12.89
CA TYR A 187 -1.48 4.98 13.92
C TYR A 187 -0.25 4.17 13.47
N THR A 188 -0.46 3.06 12.79
CA THR A 188 0.63 2.25 12.25
C THR A 188 1.42 3.01 11.20
N LEU A 189 0.75 3.64 10.22
CA LEU A 189 1.39 4.47 9.21
C LEU A 189 2.20 5.62 9.83
N LYS A 190 1.62 6.30 10.84
CA LYS A 190 2.30 7.37 11.57
C LYS A 190 3.57 6.89 12.27
N ARG A 191 3.60 5.66 12.81
CA ARG A 191 4.82 5.06 13.40
C ARG A 191 5.91 4.77 12.37
N PHE A 192 5.54 4.56 11.10
CA PHE A 192 6.47 4.48 9.98
C PHE A 192 6.83 5.84 9.38
N ASN A 193 6.43 6.91 10.05
CA ASN A 193 6.62 8.28 9.57
C ASN A 193 5.89 8.61 8.26
N PHE A 194 4.87 7.82 7.89
CA PHE A 194 3.89 8.21 6.89
C PHE A 194 2.84 9.11 7.54
N ILE A 195 2.93 10.40 7.26
CA ILE A 195 2.02 11.40 7.84
C ILE A 195 0.79 11.50 6.95
N PHE A 196 -0.39 11.28 7.57
CA PHE A 196 -1.69 11.50 6.96
C PHE A 196 -2.52 12.42 7.85
N HIS A 197 -3.04 13.50 7.26
CA HIS A 197 -3.89 14.48 7.92
C HIS A 197 -5.34 14.06 7.84
N GLN A 198 -6.06 14.12 8.95
CA GLN A 198 -7.50 13.87 8.94
C GLN A 198 -8.22 15.02 8.21
N ILE A 199 -9.04 14.69 7.21
CA ILE A 199 -9.75 15.63 6.35
C ILE A 199 -11.27 15.51 6.43
N GLY A 200 -11.79 14.78 7.38
CA GLY A 200 -13.22 14.64 7.60
C GLY A 200 -13.55 13.96 8.91
N LYS A 201 -14.84 13.92 9.23
CA LYS A 201 -15.34 13.22 10.41
C LYS A 201 -15.35 11.71 10.18
N PRO A 202 -15.30 10.89 11.26
CA PRO A 202 -15.50 9.47 11.13
C PRO A 202 -16.86 9.15 10.49
N VAL A 203 -16.86 8.20 9.57
CA VAL A 203 -18.05 7.69 8.87
C VAL A 203 -18.16 6.17 9.06
N HIS A 204 -19.34 5.64 8.78
CA HIS A 204 -19.57 4.19 8.75
C HIS A 204 -19.47 3.71 7.29
N TYR A 205 -18.30 3.20 6.92
CA TYR A 205 -17.99 2.68 5.58
C TYR A 205 -17.20 1.39 5.76
N HIS A 206 -17.84 0.21 5.59
CA HIS A 206 -17.28 -1.10 5.97
C HIS A 206 -16.68 -1.10 7.39
N GLY A 207 -17.47 -0.60 8.36
CA GLY A 207 -17.04 -0.29 9.72
C GLY A 207 -16.69 1.19 9.92
N LYS A 208 -16.20 1.54 11.12
CA LYS A 208 -15.84 2.94 11.42
C LYS A 208 -14.54 3.32 10.72
N ARG A 209 -14.62 4.26 9.78
CA ARG A 209 -13.48 4.78 8.99
C ARG A 209 -13.35 6.29 9.14
N ILE A 210 -12.16 6.78 8.87
CA ILE A 210 -11.83 8.21 8.91
C ILE A 210 -11.15 8.56 7.59
N PRO A 211 -11.56 9.65 6.91
CA PRO A 211 -10.89 10.13 5.72
C PRO A 211 -9.61 10.89 6.05
N TYR A 212 -8.55 10.61 5.31
CA TYR A 212 -7.23 11.20 5.47
C TYR A 212 -6.64 11.66 4.13
N LEU A 213 -5.73 12.64 4.21
CA LEU A 213 -4.91 13.14 3.12
C LEU A 213 -3.43 12.96 3.48
N GLY A 214 -2.67 12.31 2.63
CA GLY A 214 -1.21 12.28 2.66
C GLY A 214 -0.66 13.24 1.63
N ILE A 215 0.26 14.11 2.04
CA ILE A 215 1.02 14.98 1.13
C ILE A 215 2.37 14.31 0.90
N VAL A 216 2.64 13.91 -0.35
CA VAL A 216 3.81 13.08 -0.69
C VAL A 216 5.11 13.77 -0.26
N ASP A 217 5.25 15.06 -0.54
CA ASP A 217 6.45 15.84 -0.16
C ASP A 217 6.65 15.89 1.35
N GLU A 218 5.58 16.03 2.15
CA GLU A 218 5.68 15.99 3.63
C GLU A 218 6.12 14.61 4.13
N ILE A 219 5.58 13.55 3.53
CA ILE A 219 5.95 12.17 3.84
C ILE A 219 7.43 11.95 3.51
N GLU A 220 7.88 12.38 2.33
CA GLU A 220 9.28 12.31 1.91
C GLU A 220 10.22 13.03 2.87
N GLN A 221 9.89 14.28 3.22
CA GLN A 221 10.70 15.07 4.15
C GLN A 221 10.80 14.40 5.51
N ASN A 222 9.68 13.94 6.05
CA ASN A 222 9.64 13.28 7.35
C ASN A 222 10.41 11.94 7.36
N LEU A 223 10.35 11.17 6.26
CA LEU A 223 11.14 9.94 6.09
C LEU A 223 12.63 10.25 5.95
N MET A 224 13.01 11.28 5.18
CA MET A 224 14.41 11.70 5.05
C MET A 224 15.01 12.14 6.37
N GLU A 225 14.25 12.85 7.20
CA GLU A 225 14.71 13.35 8.50
C GLU A 225 14.83 12.24 9.55
N LYS A 226 13.88 11.31 9.59
CA LYS A 226 13.75 10.36 10.70
C LYS A 226 14.19 8.96 10.37
N GLN A 227 14.11 8.54 9.09
CA GLN A 227 14.35 7.17 8.64
C GLN A 227 15.00 7.12 7.26
N MET A 228 16.07 7.85 7.05
CA MET A 228 16.73 7.96 5.74
C MET A 228 17.06 6.61 5.10
N GLY A 229 17.56 5.64 5.87
CA GLY A 229 17.87 4.30 5.35
C GLY A 229 16.63 3.56 4.85
N PHE A 230 15.50 3.68 5.54
CA PHE A 230 14.23 3.11 5.09
C PHE A 230 13.73 3.83 3.83
N TYR A 231 13.87 5.14 3.77
CA TYR A 231 13.45 5.92 2.60
C TYR A 231 14.31 5.60 1.37
N GLN A 232 15.61 5.39 1.54
CA GLN A 232 16.49 4.98 0.45
C GLN A 232 16.02 3.68 -0.23
N ASP A 233 15.46 2.75 0.52
CA ASP A 233 14.88 1.54 -0.06
C ASP A 233 13.68 1.84 -0.98
N PHE A 234 12.89 2.88 -0.69
CA PHE A 234 11.79 3.31 -1.56
C PHE A 234 12.27 3.87 -2.90
N LEU A 235 13.48 4.41 -2.91
CA LEU A 235 14.10 4.96 -4.14
C LEU A 235 14.77 3.89 -5.00
N VAL A 236 15.09 2.71 -4.45
CA VAL A 236 15.70 1.62 -5.21
C VAL A 236 14.78 1.15 -6.32
N GLY A 237 15.23 1.30 -7.58
CA GLY A 237 14.44 0.96 -8.77
C GLY A 237 13.58 2.10 -9.32
N LEU A 238 13.58 3.27 -8.67
CA LEU A 238 12.97 4.50 -9.20
C LEU A 238 14.04 5.31 -9.94
N ASP A 239 13.74 5.75 -11.17
CA ASP A 239 14.62 6.62 -11.95
C ASP A 239 14.90 7.92 -11.18
N ASN A 240 16.15 8.39 -11.24
CA ASN A 240 16.63 9.56 -10.50
C ASN A 240 15.85 10.85 -10.82
N GLN A 241 15.29 10.98 -12.02
CA GLN A 241 14.47 12.14 -12.39
C GLN A 241 13.22 12.31 -11.51
N TYR A 242 12.72 11.22 -10.91
CA TYR A 242 11.57 11.21 -10.00
C TYR A 242 11.95 11.31 -8.52
N TRP A 243 13.24 11.38 -8.19
CA TRP A 243 13.69 11.54 -6.82
C TRP A 243 13.37 12.96 -6.31
N PRO A 244 13.23 13.14 -4.99
CA PRO A 244 13.15 14.48 -4.40
C PRO A 244 14.33 15.35 -4.81
N GLU A 245 14.08 16.62 -5.09
CA GLU A 245 15.08 17.58 -5.56
C GLU A 245 16.31 17.62 -4.66
N LYS A 246 16.09 17.68 -3.33
CA LYS A 246 17.17 17.66 -2.32
C LYS A 246 18.14 16.49 -2.45
N LEU A 247 17.70 15.35 -2.97
CA LEU A 247 18.56 14.18 -3.17
C LEU A 247 19.20 14.14 -4.55
N ARG A 248 18.56 14.73 -5.56
CA ARG A 248 19.14 14.89 -6.92
C ARG A 248 20.34 15.82 -6.92
N GLU A 249 20.23 16.96 -6.22
CA GLU A 249 21.31 17.96 -6.11
C GLU A 249 22.57 17.40 -5.45
N ARG A 250 22.42 16.58 -4.39
CA ARG A 250 23.57 15.96 -3.70
C ARG A 250 24.38 15.02 -4.57
N LYS A 251 23.78 14.37 -5.59
CA LYS A 251 24.51 13.49 -6.52
C LYS A 251 25.28 14.24 -7.61
N ASN A 252 24.87 15.46 -7.94
CA ASN A 252 25.53 16.27 -8.96
C ASN A 252 26.77 17.01 -8.42
N HIS A 253 27.05 16.93 -7.13
CA HIS A 253 28.20 17.56 -6.46
C HIS A 253 29.25 16.56 -5.95
N VAL A 254 29.17 15.28 -6.35
CA VAL A 254 30.16 14.21 -6.13
C VAL A 254 30.67 13.69 -7.47
#